data_842029a69d757f7490ea0ae004dad948
#
_entry.id   842029a69d757f7490ea0ae004dad948
#
_cell.length_a   1.000
_cell.length_b   1.000
_cell.length_c   1.000
_cell.angle_alpha   90.00
_cell.angle_beta   90.00
_cell.angle_gamma   90.00
#
_symmetry.space_group_name_H-M   'P 1'
#
loop_
_entity.id
_entity.type
_entity.pdbx_description
1 polymer ?
#
loop_
_entity_poly.entity_id
_entity_poly.type
_entity_poly.pdbx_seq_one_letter_code
_entity_poly.pdbx_strand_id
1 'polypeptide(L)'
;MNRSANRDPTRRQVITSYVDTFAALLREPITLPDISQSTATPRSVDRTRPLALIVSPHPDDECLTGGLALRLQQEAGFEVLNIAATLGSNPGRRSERWNELCHACTRLDFALLDPAFDGRQPVTPARRRADPAGWARDVDRLAALFDDYRPRVVFCPHERDGSATHIGVHRLVHDALQHHAHAVWLAQTEFWGTLEQPNTLVELDSSSVVTIIEALTFHRGEIARNPYHLRLMSWLADSVRRGGEAVFGAGMQPPSFAFGALYRLERWAGGRQTAVGRPMAIAAEDGLQPLFDQGMPPGP
;
A
#
# COMPACT_ATOMS: atom_id res chain seq x y z
N MET A 1 -43.02 34.41 -12.32
CA MET A 1 -43.23 33.13 -11.59
C MET A 1 -42.05 32.84 -10.72
N ASN A 2 -42.23 33.11 -9.44
CA ASN A 2 -41.16 33.07 -8.44
C ASN A 2 -41.01 31.62 -7.95
N ARG A 3 -39.97 30.88 -8.41
CA ARG A 3 -39.64 29.56 -7.85
C ARG A 3 -38.85 29.78 -6.57
N SER A 4 -39.50 30.14 -5.48
CA SER A 4 -38.94 29.94 -4.15
C SER A 4 -38.96 28.43 -3.89
N ALA A 5 -37.87 27.74 -4.22
CA ALA A 5 -37.69 26.37 -3.77
C ALA A 5 -37.80 26.36 -2.24
N ASN A 6 -38.84 25.69 -1.77
CA ASN A 6 -39.11 25.45 -0.34
C ASN A 6 -37.90 24.77 0.30
N ARG A 7 -36.98 25.56 0.83
CA ARG A 7 -35.76 25.07 1.53
C ARG A 7 -36.23 24.72 2.93
N ASP A 8 -36.50 23.46 3.15
CA ASP A 8 -36.79 22.94 4.51
C ASP A 8 -35.57 23.29 5.41
N PRO A 9 -35.71 24.23 6.35
CA PRO A 9 -34.63 24.68 7.20
C PRO A 9 -34.04 23.54 8.06
N THR A 10 -34.86 22.58 8.45
CA THR A 10 -34.47 21.42 9.26
C THR A 10 -33.54 20.52 8.46
N ARG A 11 -33.89 20.21 7.22
CA ARG A 11 -33.03 19.41 6.33
C ARG A 11 -31.66 20.09 6.07
N ARG A 12 -31.69 21.41 5.85
CA ARG A 12 -30.42 22.16 5.63
C ARG A 12 -29.58 22.14 6.90
N GLN A 13 -30.14 22.28 8.09
CA GLN A 13 -29.39 22.25 9.36
C GLN A 13 -28.72 20.90 9.58
N VAL A 14 -29.41 19.79 9.35
CA VAL A 14 -28.85 18.43 9.47
C VAL A 14 -27.67 18.23 8.51
N ILE A 15 -27.86 18.61 7.25
CA ILE A 15 -26.80 18.49 6.24
C ILE A 15 -25.60 19.38 6.60
N THR A 16 -25.85 20.63 7.07
CA THR A 16 -24.79 21.54 7.50
C THR A 16 -23.99 20.93 8.64
N SER A 17 -24.66 20.43 9.69
CA SER A 17 -24.00 19.81 10.84
C SER A 17 -23.13 18.62 10.42
N TYR A 18 -23.64 17.76 9.53
CA TYR A 18 -22.88 16.62 8.99
C TYR A 18 -21.60 17.08 8.24
N VAL A 19 -21.74 18.05 7.32
CA VAL A 19 -20.63 18.58 6.54
C VAL A 19 -19.59 19.26 7.43
N ASP A 20 -20.05 20.08 8.39
CA ASP A 20 -19.15 20.80 9.29
C ASP A 20 -18.39 19.84 10.22
N THR A 21 -19.05 18.78 10.72
CA THR A 21 -18.41 17.74 11.53
C THR A 21 -17.32 17.02 10.73
N PHE A 22 -17.62 16.59 9.50
CA PHE A 22 -16.64 15.95 8.64
C PHE A 22 -15.46 16.89 8.30
N ALA A 23 -15.76 18.16 8.01
CA ALA A 23 -14.73 19.15 7.73
C ALA A 23 -13.86 19.45 8.96
N ALA A 24 -14.41 19.42 10.17
CA ALA A 24 -13.64 19.57 11.40
C ALA A 24 -12.63 18.43 11.58
N LEU A 25 -13.06 17.18 11.42
CA LEU A 25 -12.16 16.01 11.50
C LEU A 25 -10.93 16.12 10.57
N LEU A 26 -11.08 16.77 9.41
CA LEU A 26 -9.98 16.96 8.45
C LEU A 26 -9.07 18.17 8.77
N ARG A 27 -9.46 19.02 9.69
CA ARG A 27 -8.75 20.27 10.06
C ARG A 27 -8.09 20.20 11.42
N GLU A 28 -8.65 19.43 12.34
CA GLU A 28 -8.09 19.32 13.69
C GLU A 28 -6.77 18.54 13.64
N PRO A 29 -5.66 19.14 14.07
CA PRO A 29 -4.43 18.39 14.23
C PRO A 29 -4.65 17.35 15.33
N ILE A 30 -4.40 16.09 15.01
CA ILE A 30 -4.33 15.05 16.04
C ILE A 30 -3.09 15.39 16.89
N THR A 31 -3.32 15.80 18.14
CA THR A 31 -2.21 15.99 19.09
C THR A 31 -1.77 14.61 19.55
N LEU A 32 -0.71 14.10 18.93
CA LEU A 32 -0.12 12.84 19.31
C LEU A 32 0.86 13.05 20.49
N PRO A 33 0.93 12.11 21.44
CA PRO A 33 1.97 12.10 22.45
C PRO A 33 3.34 12.11 21.79
N ASP A 34 4.31 12.74 22.44
CA ASP A 34 5.68 12.75 21.94
C ASP A 34 6.23 11.32 21.93
N ILE A 35 6.59 10.84 20.74
CA ILE A 35 7.15 9.50 20.59
C ILE A 35 8.63 9.57 20.90
N SER A 36 9.11 8.70 21.78
CA SER A 36 10.53 8.57 22.10
C SER A 36 11.39 8.54 20.84
N GLN A 37 12.46 9.33 20.82
CA GLN A 37 13.44 9.35 19.72
C GLN A 37 14.45 8.17 19.81
N SER A 38 14.12 7.11 20.53
CA SER A 38 14.96 5.91 20.55
C SER A 38 15.14 5.36 19.12
N THR A 39 16.31 4.81 18.83
CA THR A 39 16.52 4.10 17.57
C THR A 39 15.75 2.79 17.61
N ALA A 40 14.87 2.58 16.64
CA ALA A 40 14.23 1.29 16.46
C ALA A 40 15.16 0.36 15.67
N THR A 41 15.24 -0.90 16.09
CA THR A 41 15.98 -1.92 15.36
C THR A 41 14.98 -2.74 14.55
N PRO A 42 15.17 -2.84 13.21
CA PRO A 42 14.30 -3.67 12.40
C PRO A 42 14.27 -5.13 12.90
N ARG A 43 13.10 -5.73 12.90
CA ARG A 43 12.93 -7.15 13.19
C ARG A 43 13.47 -7.98 12.00
N SER A 44 14.13 -9.08 12.29
CA SER A 44 14.54 -10.05 11.29
C SER A 44 13.34 -10.84 10.74
N VAL A 45 13.48 -11.33 9.52
CA VAL A 45 12.44 -12.11 8.83
C VAL A 45 12.33 -13.50 9.44
N ASP A 46 11.13 -13.92 9.77
CA ASP A 46 10.81 -15.31 10.09
C ASP A 46 10.60 -16.11 8.79
N ARG A 47 11.63 -16.86 8.39
CA ARG A 47 11.61 -17.66 7.15
C ARG A 47 10.78 -18.94 7.25
N THR A 48 10.19 -19.24 8.38
CA THR A 48 9.32 -20.44 8.56
C THR A 48 7.89 -20.15 8.10
N ARG A 49 7.52 -18.88 7.97
CA ARG A 49 6.20 -18.41 7.56
C ARG A 49 6.15 -18.09 6.04
N PRO A 50 5.00 -18.21 5.37
CA PRO A 50 4.85 -17.71 4.01
C PRO A 50 5.09 -16.22 3.97
N LEU A 51 5.80 -15.73 2.95
CA LEU A 51 6.25 -14.35 2.88
C LEU A 51 5.38 -13.50 1.96
N ALA A 52 4.96 -12.34 2.44
CA ALA A 52 4.48 -11.21 1.67
C ALA A 52 5.57 -10.13 1.63
N LEU A 53 6.00 -9.74 0.45
CA LEU A 53 7.05 -8.75 0.25
C LEU A 53 6.46 -7.44 -0.26
N ILE A 54 6.71 -6.34 0.45
CA ILE A 54 6.35 -4.99 -0.01
C ILE A 54 7.60 -4.34 -0.59
N VAL A 55 7.53 -3.90 -1.85
CA VAL A 55 8.56 -3.08 -2.48
C VAL A 55 8.07 -1.64 -2.48
N SER A 56 8.30 -0.96 -1.36
CA SER A 56 7.89 0.43 -1.14
C SER A 56 8.78 1.39 -1.92
N PRO A 57 8.23 2.30 -2.74
CA PRO A 57 9.00 3.37 -3.38
C PRO A 57 9.77 4.25 -2.39
N HIS A 58 9.13 4.62 -1.30
CA HIS A 58 9.68 5.47 -0.25
C HIS A 58 9.27 4.95 1.14
N PRO A 59 9.96 5.38 2.20
CA PRO A 59 9.44 5.30 3.57
C PRO A 59 8.13 6.09 3.68
N ASP A 60 7.08 5.44 4.11
CA ASP A 60 5.66 5.79 4.25
C ASP A 60 4.70 4.94 3.39
N ASP A 61 5.15 4.45 2.22
CA ASP A 61 4.32 3.64 1.32
C ASP A 61 3.89 2.30 1.95
N GLU A 62 4.69 1.71 2.85
CA GLU A 62 4.34 0.49 3.59
C GLU A 62 3.10 0.69 4.49
N CYS A 63 2.86 1.92 4.94
CA CYS A 63 1.65 2.30 5.68
C CYS A 63 0.51 2.63 4.72
N LEU A 64 0.78 3.45 3.69
CA LEU A 64 -0.24 3.97 2.79
C LEU A 64 -0.93 2.88 1.97
N THR A 65 -0.20 1.83 1.60
CA THR A 65 -0.68 0.76 0.71
C THR A 65 -0.67 -0.64 1.33
N GLY A 66 -0.20 -0.76 2.58
CA GLY A 66 0.04 -2.03 3.27
C GLY A 66 -1.20 -2.75 3.83
N GLY A 67 -2.40 -2.26 3.58
CA GLY A 67 -3.62 -2.79 4.21
C GLY A 67 -3.84 -4.29 4.01
N LEU A 68 -3.72 -4.81 2.77
CA LEU A 68 -3.83 -6.26 2.52
C LEU A 68 -2.64 -7.02 3.11
N ALA A 69 -1.44 -6.46 3.10
CA ALA A 69 -0.27 -7.10 3.71
C ALA A 69 -0.46 -7.26 5.22
N LEU A 70 -1.01 -6.24 5.90
CA LEU A 70 -1.36 -6.31 7.33
C LEU A 70 -2.40 -7.40 7.60
N ARG A 71 -3.46 -7.50 6.79
CA ARG A 71 -4.45 -8.57 6.92
C ARG A 71 -3.86 -9.96 6.67
N LEU A 72 -2.99 -10.12 5.66
CA LEU A 72 -2.28 -11.39 5.42
C LEU A 72 -1.46 -11.82 6.65
N GLN A 73 -0.81 -10.86 7.31
CA GLN A 73 -0.06 -11.14 8.54
C GLN A 73 -0.97 -11.55 9.69
N GLN A 74 -2.03 -10.78 9.95
CA GLN A 74 -2.89 -10.94 11.11
C GLN A 74 -3.83 -12.13 10.99
N GLU A 75 -4.38 -12.38 9.79
CA GLU A 75 -5.44 -13.36 9.58
C GLU A 75 -4.93 -14.68 8.97
N ALA A 76 -3.83 -14.63 8.23
CA ALA A 76 -3.33 -15.79 7.47
C ALA A 76 -1.89 -16.20 7.83
N GLY A 77 -1.34 -15.65 8.90
CA GLY A 77 -0.03 -16.05 9.42
C GLY A 77 1.16 -15.75 8.51
N PHE A 78 1.02 -14.83 7.56
CA PHE A 78 2.14 -14.42 6.72
C PHE A 78 3.19 -13.65 7.52
N GLU A 79 4.43 -13.80 7.10
CA GLU A 79 5.50 -12.86 7.42
C GLU A 79 5.44 -11.73 6.40
N VAL A 80 5.52 -10.47 6.87
CA VAL A 80 5.59 -9.32 5.97
C VAL A 80 6.99 -8.73 6.02
N LEU A 81 7.64 -8.65 4.87
CA LEU A 81 8.94 -8.00 4.69
C LEU A 81 8.76 -6.73 3.87
N ASN A 82 9.19 -5.60 4.41
CA ASN A 82 9.24 -4.35 3.65
C ASN A 82 10.65 -4.06 3.13
N ILE A 83 10.74 -3.56 1.91
CA ILE A 83 11.97 -3.06 1.28
C ILE A 83 11.68 -1.66 0.76
N ALA A 84 12.37 -0.64 1.26
CA ALA A 84 12.32 0.68 0.67
C ALA A 84 13.25 0.75 -0.55
N ALA A 85 12.69 0.96 -1.73
CA ALA A 85 13.46 1.08 -2.98
C ALA A 85 14.32 2.36 -2.97
N THR A 86 13.84 3.43 -2.35
CA THR A 86 14.60 4.67 -2.13
C THR A 86 14.33 5.24 -0.74
N LEU A 87 15.27 6.02 -0.21
CA LEU A 87 15.08 6.80 1.01
C LEU A 87 14.69 8.28 0.71
N GLY A 88 14.19 8.53 -0.50
CA GLY A 88 13.80 9.86 -0.97
C GLY A 88 14.94 10.64 -1.62
N SER A 89 14.56 11.73 -2.29
CA SER A 89 15.47 12.55 -3.12
C SER A 89 16.42 13.44 -2.31
N ASN A 90 16.08 13.76 -1.05
CA ASN A 90 16.92 14.62 -0.20
C ASN A 90 17.95 13.78 0.58
N PRO A 91 19.25 13.82 0.21
CA PRO A 91 20.27 13.04 0.92
C PRO A 91 20.40 13.38 2.41
N GLY A 92 20.15 14.64 2.78
CA GLY A 92 20.25 15.10 4.18
C GLY A 92 19.19 14.51 5.11
N ARG A 93 18.08 13.99 4.55
CA ARG A 93 17.00 13.38 5.34
C ARG A 93 17.01 11.86 5.35
N ARG A 94 17.89 11.20 4.61
CA ARG A 94 17.85 9.74 4.44
C ARG A 94 18.00 8.97 5.74
N SER A 95 18.91 9.39 6.61
CA SER A 95 19.10 8.76 7.92
C SER A 95 17.89 8.92 8.83
N GLU A 96 17.27 10.11 8.83
CA GLU A 96 16.03 10.37 9.55
C GLU A 96 14.90 9.48 9.02
N ARG A 97 14.66 9.47 7.70
CA ARG A 97 13.62 8.66 7.06
C ARG A 97 13.81 7.16 7.28
N TRP A 98 15.06 6.70 7.32
CA TRP A 98 15.35 5.31 7.67
C TRP A 98 14.91 5.00 9.11
N ASN A 99 15.24 5.86 10.07
CA ASN A 99 14.82 5.69 11.46
C ASN A 99 13.29 5.76 11.60
N GLU A 100 12.62 6.68 10.91
CA GLU A 100 11.16 6.77 10.83
C GLU A 100 10.56 5.45 10.31
N LEU A 101 11.11 4.90 9.22
CA LEU A 101 10.69 3.62 8.64
C LEU A 101 10.88 2.43 9.60
N CYS A 102 12.00 2.39 10.33
CA CYS A 102 12.23 1.36 11.35
C CYS A 102 11.14 1.37 12.43
N HIS A 103 10.75 2.56 12.90
CA HIS A 103 9.67 2.69 13.88
C HIS A 103 8.31 2.28 13.30
N ALA A 104 7.98 2.72 12.08
CA ALA A 104 6.74 2.37 11.40
C ALA A 104 6.62 0.85 11.20
N CYS A 105 7.66 0.21 10.67
CA CYS A 105 7.70 -1.25 10.51
C CYS A 105 7.62 -1.99 11.85
N THR A 106 8.26 -1.48 12.91
CA THR A 106 8.13 -2.05 14.26
C THR A 106 6.69 -1.97 14.75
N ARG A 107 5.98 -0.85 14.51
CA ARG A 107 4.57 -0.70 14.90
C ARG A 107 3.64 -1.64 14.11
N LEU A 108 3.92 -1.87 12.83
CA LEU A 108 3.19 -2.81 11.97
C LEU A 108 3.57 -4.28 12.24
N ASP A 109 4.60 -4.54 13.02
CA ASP A 109 5.28 -5.85 13.15
C ASP A 109 5.77 -6.39 11.80
N PHE A 110 6.14 -5.52 10.87
CA PHE A 110 6.75 -5.89 9.61
C PHE A 110 8.26 -6.02 9.78
N ALA A 111 8.83 -7.07 9.21
CA ALA A 111 10.28 -7.15 9.02
C ALA A 111 10.73 -6.09 8.02
N LEU A 112 11.94 -5.59 8.18
CA LEU A 112 12.50 -4.58 7.30
C LEU A 112 13.90 -5.02 6.85
N LEU A 113 14.11 -5.00 5.56
CA LEU A 113 15.43 -5.23 5.00
C LEU A 113 16.17 -3.90 4.86
N ASP A 114 17.44 -3.89 5.23
CA ASP A 114 18.35 -2.76 4.98
C ASP A 114 18.32 -2.38 3.48
N PRO A 115 18.45 -1.10 3.09
CA PRO A 115 18.16 -0.68 1.72
C PRO A 115 18.87 -1.54 0.68
N ALA A 116 18.12 -2.41 0.03
CA ALA A 116 18.64 -3.40 -0.92
C ALA A 116 19.32 -2.74 -2.14
N PHE A 117 19.01 -1.47 -2.40
CA PHE A 117 19.42 -0.72 -3.58
C PHE A 117 20.34 0.45 -3.25
N ASP A 118 21.08 0.40 -2.13
CA ASP A 118 21.88 1.54 -1.66
C ASP A 118 21.02 2.79 -1.28
N GLY A 119 19.70 2.78 -1.57
CA GLY A 119 18.75 3.85 -1.25
C GLY A 119 19.04 5.23 -1.83
N ARG A 120 20.17 5.36 -2.56
CA ARG A 120 20.76 6.63 -3.01
C ARG A 120 20.44 6.97 -4.45
N GLN A 121 20.27 5.94 -5.29
CA GLN A 121 19.96 6.13 -6.70
C GLN A 121 18.46 6.29 -6.94
N PRO A 122 18.03 7.16 -7.85
CA PRO A 122 16.64 7.28 -8.19
C PRO A 122 16.15 6.02 -8.91
N VAL A 123 15.01 5.48 -8.50
CA VAL A 123 14.34 4.37 -9.21
C VAL A 123 13.23 4.99 -10.04
N THR A 124 13.53 5.34 -11.30
CA THR A 124 12.60 6.04 -12.20
C THR A 124 12.70 5.53 -13.64
N PRO A 125 11.64 5.71 -14.46
CA PRO A 125 11.71 5.40 -15.89
C PRO A 125 12.78 6.19 -16.64
N ALA A 126 13.10 7.40 -16.18
CA ALA A 126 14.18 8.20 -16.77
C ALA A 126 15.54 7.57 -16.54
N ARG A 127 15.85 7.12 -15.30
CA ARG A 127 17.09 6.41 -15.01
C ARG A 127 17.19 5.08 -15.76
N ARG A 128 16.08 4.31 -15.86
CA ARG A 128 16.08 3.06 -16.65
C ARG A 128 16.58 3.26 -18.07
N ARG A 129 16.27 4.42 -18.69
CA ARG A 129 16.77 4.78 -20.03
C ARG A 129 18.20 5.33 -20.04
N ALA A 130 18.55 6.12 -19.04
CA ALA A 130 19.84 6.82 -18.99
C ALA A 130 21.00 5.93 -18.49
N ASP A 131 20.71 4.95 -17.60
CA ASP A 131 21.67 4.02 -17.03
C ASP A 131 21.14 2.57 -17.07
N PRO A 132 21.06 1.95 -18.27
CA PRO A 132 20.57 0.58 -18.41
C PRO A 132 21.41 -0.44 -17.63
N ALA A 133 22.71 -0.25 -17.54
CA ALA A 133 23.60 -1.16 -16.81
C ALA A 133 23.38 -1.09 -15.28
N GLY A 134 23.20 0.12 -14.73
CA GLY A 134 22.83 0.30 -13.33
C GLY A 134 21.44 -0.25 -13.02
N TRP A 135 20.51 -0.06 -13.95
CA TRP A 135 19.17 -0.63 -13.83
C TRP A 135 19.20 -2.16 -13.82
N ALA A 136 19.95 -2.80 -14.73
CA ALA A 136 20.09 -4.26 -14.76
C ALA A 136 20.65 -4.80 -13.44
N ARG A 137 21.64 -4.15 -12.84
CA ARG A 137 22.15 -4.55 -11.51
C ARG A 137 21.08 -4.48 -10.41
N ASP A 138 20.20 -3.48 -10.44
CA ASP A 138 19.11 -3.40 -9.47
C ASP A 138 18.04 -4.47 -9.72
N VAL A 139 17.74 -4.79 -10.99
CA VAL A 139 16.89 -5.93 -11.38
C VAL A 139 17.46 -7.24 -10.85
N ASP A 140 18.74 -7.51 -11.09
CA ASP A 140 19.41 -8.73 -10.62
C ASP A 140 19.38 -8.86 -9.10
N ARG A 141 19.58 -7.76 -8.38
CA ARG A 141 19.48 -7.73 -6.90
C ARG A 141 18.05 -8.07 -6.43
N LEU A 142 17.04 -7.48 -7.05
CA LEU A 142 15.65 -7.74 -6.66
C LEU A 142 15.25 -9.19 -7.02
N ALA A 143 15.66 -9.69 -8.17
CA ALA A 143 15.44 -11.07 -8.56
C ALA A 143 16.13 -12.06 -7.59
N ALA A 144 17.37 -11.76 -7.18
CA ALA A 144 18.06 -12.55 -6.15
C ALA A 144 17.32 -12.56 -4.80
N LEU A 145 16.72 -11.42 -4.41
CA LEU A 145 15.87 -11.37 -3.21
C LEU A 145 14.60 -12.22 -3.37
N PHE A 146 13.96 -12.20 -4.54
CA PHE A 146 12.81 -13.08 -4.82
C PHE A 146 13.20 -14.55 -4.73
N ASP A 147 14.37 -14.95 -5.23
CA ASP A 147 14.85 -16.33 -5.18
C ASP A 147 15.27 -16.76 -3.77
N ASP A 148 15.86 -15.85 -2.98
CA ASP A 148 16.29 -16.14 -1.60
C ASP A 148 15.10 -16.22 -0.64
N TYR A 149 14.17 -15.25 -0.72
CA TYR A 149 13.03 -15.15 0.20
C TYR A 149 11.78 -15.91 -0.27
N ARG A 150 11.66 -16.19 -1.56
CA ARG A 150 10.53 -16.90 -2.19
C ARG A 150 9.15 -16.36 -1.77
N PRO A 151 8.90 -15.05 -1.96
CA PRO A 151 7.63 -14.47 -1.56
C PRO A 151 6.44 -15.14 -2.27
N ARG A 152 5.36 -15.33 -1.54
CA ARG A 152 4.08 -15.80 -2.11
C ARG A 152 3.31 -14.66 -2.75
N VAL A 153 3.48 -13.48 -2.17
CA VAL A 153 2.86 -12.23 -2.65
C VAL A 153 3.91 -11.13 -2.69
N VAL A 154 3.94 -10.35 -3.76
CA VAL A 154 4.75 -9.15 -3.90
C VAL A 154 3.82 -7.96 -4.09
N PHE A 155 3.98 -6.92 -3.28
CA PHE A 155 3.26 -5.66 -3.42
C PHE A 155 4.15 -4.62 -4.10
N CYS A 156 3.60 -3.91 -5.06
CA CYS A 156 4.26 -2.76 -5.69
C CYS A 156 3.23 -1.77 -6.24
N PRO A 157 3.59 -0.51 -6.51
CA PRO A 157 2.72 0.41 -7.23
C PRO A 157 2.36 -0.09 -8.63
N HIS A 158 1.40 0.58 -9.28
CA HIS A 158 1.01 0.28 -10.65
C HIS A 158 1.73 1.21 -11.67
N GLU A 159 1.63 0.87 -12.97
CA GLU A 159 2.37 1.54 -14.05
C GLU A 159 1.98 3.01 -14.28
N ARG A 160 0.82 3.46 -13.80
CA ARG A 160 0.26 4.81 -13.98
C ARG A 160 0.02 5.54 -12.67
N ASP A 161 0.73 5.19 -11.62
CA ASP A 161 0.57 5.79 -10.27
C ASP A 161 0.90 7.29 -10.30
N GLY A 162 1.23 8.03 -11.12
CA GLY A 162 1.45 9.48 -11.10
C GLY A 162 2.79 9.94 -10.52
N SER A 163 3.47 9.14 -9.69
CA SER A 163 4.82 9.40 -9.20
C SER A 163 5.87 8.69 -10.06
N ALA A 164 6.91 9.42 -10.48
CA ALA A 164 7.98 8.84 -11.30
C ALA A 164 8.72 7.70 -10.57
N THR A 165 8.90 7.79 -9.24
CA THR A 165 9.52 6.73 -8.45
C THR A 165 8.61 5.51 -8.35
N HIS A 166 7.30 5.70 -8.15
CA HIS A 166 6.33 4.61 -8.10
C HIS A 166 6.28 3.84 -9.42
N ILE A 167 6.18 4.56 -10.55
CA ILE A 167 6.25 3.96 -11.89
C ILE A 167 7.58 3.24 -12.10
N GLY A 168 8.68 3.79 -11.57
CA GLY A 168 10.00 3.16 -11.61
C GLY A 168 10.05 1.85 -10.84
N VAL A 169 9.51 1.82 -9.62
CA VAL A 169 9.43 0.61 -8.78
C VAL A 169 8.54 -0.45 -9.43
N HIS A 170 7.38 -0.05 -9.98
CA HIS A 170 6.56 -0.98 -10.78
C HIS A 170 7.40 -1.67 -11.87
N ARG A 171 8.13 -0.90 -12.68
CA ARG A 171 8.97 -1.44 -13.76
C ARG A 171 10.11 -2.31 -13.23
N LEU A 172 10.72 -1.93 -12.12
CA LEU A 172 11.80 -2.71 -11.50
C LEU A 172 11.30 -4.08 -11.03
N VAL A 173 10.12 -4.12 -10.38
CA VAL A 173 9.50 -5.37 -9.94
C VAL A 173 9.12 -6.25 -11.14
N HIS A 174 8.52 -5.68 -12.19
CA HIS A 174 8.18 -6.42 -13.40
C HIS A 174 9.41 -6.97 -14.12
N ASP A 175 10.46 -6.15 -14.28
CA ASP A 175 11.73 -6.60 -14.88
C ASP A 175 12.35 -7.75 -14.04
N ALA A 176 12.32 -7.66 -12.69
CA ALA A 176 12.82 -8.72 -11.81
C ALA A 176 11.98 -10.01 -11.88
N LEU A 177 10.65 -9.90 -11.95
CA LEU A 177 9.76 -11.05 -12.09
C LEU A 177 10.00 -11.84 -13.38
N GLN A 178 10.50 -11.21 -14.46
CA GLN A 178 10.88 -11.91 -15.70
C GLN A 178 12.06 -12.87 -15.48
N HIS A 179 12.89 -12.65 -14.49
CA HIS A 179 14.02 -13.51 -14.10
C HIS A 179 13.66 -14.52 -13.01
N HIS A 180 12.44 -14.41 -12.41
CA HIS A 180 12.01 -15.25 -11.30
C HIS A 180 11.25 -16.50 -11.79
N ALA A 181 11.70 -17.68 -11.38
CA ALA A 181 11.12 -18.94 -11.86
C ALA A 181 9.89 -19.40 -11.07
N HIS A 182 9.80 -19.04 -9.79
CA HIS A 182 8.74 -19.53 -8.91
C HIS A 182 7.42 -18.78 -9.11
N ALA A 183 6.33 -19.44 -8.72
CA ALA A 183 5.02 -18.82 -8.77
C ALA A 183 4.87 -17.78 -7.64
N VAL A 184 4.38 -16.59 -7.99
CA VAL A 184 4.13 -15.49 -7.06
C VAL A 184 2.85 -14.74 -7.45
N TRP A 185 2.13 -14.20 -6.48
CA TRP A 185 1.08 -13.24 -6.72
C TRP A 185 1.65 -11.82 -6.65
N LEU A 186 1.41 -11.03 -7.69
CA LEU A 186 1.70 -9.62 -7.72
C LEU A 186 0.45 -8.85 -7.34
N ALA A 187 0.51 -8.06 -6.28
CA ALA A 187 -0.53 -7.16 -5.83
C ALA A 187 -0.11 -5.73 -6.17
N GLN A 188 -0.66 -5.19 -7.26
CA GLN A 188 -0.45 -3.78 -7.60
C GLN A 188 -1.32 -2.92 -6.69
N THR A 189 -0.73 -1.89 -6.11
CA THR A 189 -1.34 -0.93 -5.17
C THR A 189 -1.59 0.40 -5.84
N GLU A 190 -2.52 1.20 -5.31
CA GLU A 190 -2.77 2.57 -5.77
C GLU A 190 -2.65 3.58 -4.62
N PHE A 191 -2.13 4.77 -4.92
CA PHE A 191 -2.17 5.91 -4.01
C PHE A 191 -2.16 7.26 -4.74
N TRP A 192 -1.10 7.60 -5.50
CA TRP A 192 -1.02 8.86 -6.23
C TRP A 192 -1.86 8.89 -7.51
N GLY A 193 -2.04 7.75 -8.13
CA GLY A 193 -2.94 7.52 -9.25
C GLY A 193 -3.86 6.35 -8.95
N THR A 194 -5.05 6.34 -9.54
CA THR A 194 -6.00 5.25 -9.40
C THR A 194 -5.67 4.10 -10.35
N LEU A 195 -5.85 2.87 -9.89
CA LEU A 195 -5.81 1.68 -10.76
C LEU A 195 -6.93 1.75 -11.81
N GLU A 196 -6.58 1.53 -13.09
CA GLU A 196 -7.58 1.49 -14.16
C GLU A 196 -8.42 0.22 -14.13
N GLN A 197 -7.83 -0.88 -13.69
CA GLN A 197 -8.46 -2.20 -13.69
C GLN A 197 -8.19 -2.95 -12.39
N PRO A 198 -8.61 -2.43 -11.23
CA PRO A 198 -8.53 -3.20 -10.00
C PRO A 198 -9.47 -4.41 -10.13
N ASN A 199 -9.11 -5.50 -9.49
CA ASN A 199 -9.94 -6.70 -9.45
C ASN A 199 -10.26 -7.17 -8.04
N THR A 200 -9.72 -6.49 -7.03
CA THR A 200 -9.90 -6.86 -5.63
C THR A 200 -10.10 -5.60 -4.79
N LEU A 201 -11.22 -5.53 -4.08
CA LEU A 201 -11.48 -4.56 -3.02
C LEU A 201 -11.38 -5.29 -1.68
N VAL A 202 -10.51 -4.82 -0.82
CA VAL A 202 -10.28 -5.39 0.51
C VAL A 202 -10.77 -4.42 1.57
N GLU A 203 -11.73 -4.83 2.41
CA GLU A 203 -12.14 -4.04 3.56
C GLU A 203 -11.01 -3.96 4.58
N LEU A 204 -10.86 -2.79 5.18
CA LEU A 204 -10.01 -2.56 6.35
C LEU A 204 -10.92 -2.15 7.50
N ASP A 205 -10.95 -2.95 8.55
CA ASP A 205 -11.69 -2.60 9.75
C ASP A 205 -11.05 -1.42 10.49
N SER A 206 -11.77 -0.83 11.43
CA SER A 206 -11.27 0.34 12.17
C SER A 206 -9.99 0.05 12.92
N SER A 207 -9.77 -1.17 13.41
CA SER A 207 -8.56 -1.54 14.15
C SER A 207 -7.33 -1.60 13.25
N SER A 208 -7.48 -2.12 12.04
CA SER A 208 -6.45 -2.11 10.99
C SER A 208 -6.08 -0.69 10.58
N VAL A 209 -7.09 0.17 10.36
CA VAL A 209 -6.86 1.59 10.02
C VAL A 209 -6.15 2.34 11.14
N VAL A 210 -6.52 2.11 12.41
CA VAL A 210 -5.82 2.67 13.56
C VAL A 210 -4.36 2.24 13.56
N THR A 211 -4.07 0.96 13.40
CA THR A 211 -2.71 0.42 13.35
C THR A 211 -1.86 1.07 12.26
N ILE A 212 -2.43 1.21 11.06
CA ILE A 212 -1.78 1.86 9.91
C ILE A 212 -1.51 3.34 10.20
N ILE A 213 -2.49 4.08 10.74
CA ILE A 213 -2.33 5.50 11.05
C ILE A 213 -1.29 5.69 12.16
N GLU A 214 -1.29 4.87 13.20
CA GLU A 214 -0.24 4.93 14.23
C GLU A 214 1.16 4.73 13.64
N ALA A 215 1.35 3.74 12.77
CA ALA A 215 2.61 3.52 12.08
C ALA A 215 2.99 4.73 11.20
N LEU A 216 2.04 5.27 10.44
CA LEU A 216 2.24 6.42 9.57
C LEU A 216 2.69 7.67 10.34
N THR A 217 2.29 7.83 11.60
CA THR A 217 2.67 8.98 12.43
C THR A 217 4.16 9.01 12.79
N PHE A 218 4.89 7.91 12.61
CA PHE A 218 6.35 7.92 12.76
C PHE A 218 7.06 8.63 11.61
N HIS A 219 6.45 8.73 10.42
CA HIS A 219 6.98 9.49 9.27
C HIS A 219 6.75 10.99 9.43
N ARG A 220 7.33 11.56 10.49
CA ARG A 220 7.10 12.95 10.95
C ARG A 220 7.30 13.99 9.87
N GLY A 221 8.39 13.86 9.12
CA GLY A 221 8.69 14.80 8.06
C GLY A 221 7.70 14.75 6.90
N GLU A 222 7.13 13.58 6.63
CA GLU A 222 6.15 13.41 5.56
C GLU A 222 4.76 13.88 6.01
N ILE A 223 4.30 13.55 7.22
CA ILE A 223 2.99 14.00 7.72
C ILE A 223 2.96 15.50 8.01
N ALA A 224 4.11 16.13 8.34
CA ALA A 224 4.20 17.57 8.48
C ALA A 224 4.04 18.31 7.13
N ARG A 225 4.51 17.70 6.04
CA ARG A 225 4.39 18.23 4.69
C ARG A 225 3.03 17.92 4.07
N ASN A 226 2.57 16.70 4.25
CA ASN A 226 1.29 16.19 3.77
C ASN A 226 0.61 15.46 4.92
N PRO A 227 -0.53 15.92 5.42
CA PRO A 227 -1.18 15.30 6.57
C PRO A 227 -1.86 13.97 6.19
N TYR A 228 -1.07 12.98 5.78
CA TYR A 228 -1.54 11.66 5.34
C TYR A 228 -2.36 10.96 6.43
N HIS A 229 -1.95 11.06 7.69
CA HIS A 229 -2.67 10.49 8.84
C HIS A 229 -4.12 11.00 8.98
N LEU A 230 -4.42 12.22 8.46
CA LEU A 230 -5.79 12.75 8.40
C LEU A 230 -6.50 12.38 7.09
N ARG A 231 -5.74 12.25 5.99
CA ARG A 231 -6.29 12.08 4.63
C ARG A 231 -6.48 10.63 4.23
N LEU A 232 -5.74 9.71 4.83
CA LEU A 232 -5.79 8.29 4.48
C LEU A 232 -7.21 7.71 4.59
N MET A 233 -7.94 8.05 5.65
CA MET A 233 -9.33 7.58 5.81
C MET A 233 -10.24 8.02 4.67
N SER A 234 -10.07 9.25 4.16
CA SER A 234 -10.84 9.74 3.00
C SER A 234 -10.49 8.97 1.73
N TRP A 235 -9.21 8.62 1.54
CA TRP A 235 -8.75 7.81 0.43
C TRP A 235 -9.33 6.40 0.50
N LEU A 236 -9.28 5.75 1.68
CA LEU A 236 -9.83 4.41 1.88
C LEU A 236 -11.35 4.37 1.69
N ALA A 237 -12.07 5.41 2.12
CA ALA A 237 -13.51 5.55 1.88
C ALA A 237 -13.83 5.77 0.40
N ASP A 238 -13.01 6.56 -0.33
CA ASP A 238 -13.15 6.75 -1.78
C ASP A 238 -12.86 5.47 -2.56
N SER A 239 -11.91 4.66 -2.11
CA SER A 239 -11.63 3.34 -2.70
C SER A 239 -12.86 2.41 -2.61
N VAL A 240 -13.59 2.44 -1.49
CA VAL A 240 -14.87 1.71 -1.38
C VAL A 240 -15.91 2.26 -2.33
N ARG A 241 -16.09 3.59 -2.37
CA ARG A 241 -17.05 4.25 -3.28
C ARG A 241 -16.82 3.87 -4.74
N ARG A 242 -15.56 3.86 -5.19
CA ARG A 242 -15.19 3.47 -6.56
C ARG A 242 -15.25 1.97 -6.79
N GLY A 243 -15.02 1.18 -5.72
CA GLY A 243 -14.78 -0.26 -5.79
C GLY A 243 -15.90 -1.07 -6.40
N GLY A 244 -17.17 -0.67 -6.18
CA GLY A 244 -18.30 -1.34 -6.81
C GLY A 244 -18.18 -1.38 -8.33
N GLU A 245 -18.09 -0.22 -8.96
CA GLU A 245 -18.00 -0.12 -10.42
C GLU A 245 -16.62 -0.54 -10.95
N ALA A 246 -15.55 -0.18 -10.26
CA ALA A 246 -14.18 -0.44 -10.72
C ALA A 246 -13.84 -1.94 -10.73
N VAL A 247 -14.39 -2.73 -9.80
CA VAL A 247 -14.12 -4.17 -9.68
C VAL A 247 -15.18 -5.00 -10.42
N PHE A 248 -16.46 -4.63 -10.33
CA PHE A 248 -17.57 -5.47 -10.81
C PHE A 248 -18.25 -4.93 -12.07
N GLY A 249 -17.91 -3.72 -12.51
CA GLY A 249 -18.42 -3.09 -13.71
C GLY A 249 -19.45 -1.99 -13.47
N ALA A 250 -19.77 -1.26 -14.54
CA ALA A 250 -20.61 -0.07 -14.48
C ALA A 250 -21.99 -0.36 -13.87
N GLY A 251 -22.44 0.50 -12.97
CA GLY A 251 -23.74 0.40 -12.30
C GLY A 251 -23.75 -0.50 -11.08
N MET A 252 -22.65 -1.16 -10.75
CA MET A 252 -22.55 -1.99 -9.54
C MET A 252 -22.34 -1.11 -8.31
N GLN A 253 -23.09 -1.41 -7.25
CA GLN A 253 -22.99 -0.69 -5.99
C GLN A 253 -21.75 -1.14 -5.19
N PRO A 254 -21.10 -0.23 -4.46
CA PRO A 254 -20.05 -0.62 -3.54
C PRO A 254 -20.62 -1.46 -2.38
N PRO A 255 -19.82 -2.34 -1.78
CA PRO A 255 -20.20 -2.98 -0.53
C PRO A 255 -20.33 -1.95 0.60
N SER A 256 -20.98 -2.33 1.70
CA SER A 256 -21.19 -1.47 2.87
C SER A 256 -19.96 -1.36 3.79
N PHE A 257 -18.75 -1.26 3.21
CA PHE A 257 -17.52 -1.06 3.97
C PHE A 257 -17.36 0.41 4.36
N ALA A 258 -16.77 0.69 5.52
CA ALA A 258 -16.35 2.04 5.88
C ALA A 258 -15.05 2.43 5.20
N PHE A 259 -14.09 1.50 5.20
CA PHE A 259 -12.75 1.68 4.64
C PHE A 259 -12.36 0.46 3.81
N GLY A 260 -11.64 0.69 2.73
CA GLY A 260 -11.14 -0.40 1.90
C GLY A 260 -10.00 0.07 1.00
N ALA A 261 -9.26 -0.89 0.49
CA ALA A 261 -8.17 -0.64 -0.44
C ALA A 261 -8.36 -1.47 -1.72
N LEU A 262 -8.06 -0.86 -2.85
CA LEU A 262 -8.15 -1.49 -4.16
C LEU A 262 -6.80 -2.04 -4.58
N TYR A 263 -6.84 -3.25 -5.14
CA TYR A 263 -5.68 -3.94 -5.66
C TYR A 263 -5.97 -4.53 -7.04
N ARG A 264 -4.91 -4.66 -7.84
CA ARG A 264 -4.91 -5.53 -9.01
C ARG A 264 -4.03 -6.74 -8.70
N LEU A 265 -4.64 -7.90 -8.58
CA LEU A 265 -3.95 -9.16 -8.34
C LEU A 265 -3.66 -9.87 -9.64
N GLU A 266 -2.40 -10.29 -9.84
CA GLU A 266 -1.92 -11.04 -10.99
C GLU A 266 -1.05 -12.19 -10.54
N ARG A 267 -1.14 -13.32 -11.22
CA ARG A 267 -0.26 -14.45 -10.96
C ARG A 267 0.87 -14.49 -11.98
N TRP A 268 2.08 -14.61 -11.49
CA TRP A 268 3.30 -14.74 -12.26
C TRP A 268 3.94 -16.10 -11.98
N ALA A 269 4.48 -16.76 -13.02
CA ALA A 269 5.26 -17.99 -12.92
C ALA A 269 6.13 -18.16 -14.16
N GLY A 270 7.37 -18.63 -13.99
CA GLY A 270 8.31 -18.83 -15.08
C GLY A 270 8.58 -17.56 -15.89
N GLY A 271 8.74 -16.43 -15.20
CA GLY A 271 9.09 -15.14 -15.81
C GLY A 271 7.95 -14.45 -16.56
N ARG A 272 6.71 -14.89 -16.44
CA ARG A 272 5.57 -14.30 -17.17
C ARG A 272 4.30 -14.27 -16.34
N GLN A 273 3.42 -13.33 -16.64
CA GLN A 273 2.06 -13.30 -16.11
C GLN A 273 1.28 -14.51 -16.67
N THR A 274 0.69 -15.29 -15.77
CA THR A 274 -0.04 -16.52 -16.12
C THR A 274 -1.54 -16.40 -15.89
N ALA A 275 -1.98 -15.53 -14.97
CA ALA A 275 -3.40 -15.27 -14.72
C ALA A 275 -3.61 -13.86 -14.14
N VAL A 276 -4.84 -13.40 -14.22
CA VAL A 276 -5.35 -12.21 -13.52
C VAL A 276 -6.36 -12.70 -12.50
N GLY A 277 -6.33 -12.12 -11.29
CA GLY A 277 -7.30 -12.42 -10.25
C GLY A 277 -8.74 -12.13 -10.70
N ARG A 278 -9.68 -12.93 -10.22
CA ARG A 278 -11.12 -12.69 -10.48
C ARG A 278 -11.61 -11.49 -9.68
N PRO A 279 -12.61 -10.75 -10.19
CA PRO A 279 -13.26 -9.68 -9.44
C PRO A 279 -13.79 -10.16 -8.09
N MET A 280 -13.45 -9.46 -6.99
CA MET A 280 -13.92 -9.78 -5.65
C MET A 280 -13.91 -8.57 -4.71
N ALA A 281 -14.79 -8.60 -3.73
CA ALA A 281 -14.72 -7.79 -2.52
C ALA A 281 -14.57 -8.74 -1.32
N ILE A 282 -13.67 -8.39 -0.40
CA ILE A 282 -13.34 -9.22 0.76
C ILE A 282 -13.68 -8.44 2.01
N ALA A 283 -14.76 -8.83 2.69
CA ALA A 283 -15.15 -8.24 3.95
C ALA A 283 -14.14 -8.59 5.06
N ALA A 284 -14.08 -7.74 6.09
CA ALA A 284 -13.22 -8.01 7.24
C ALA A 284 -13.66 -9.27 7.98
N GLU A 285 -14.97 -9.51 8.08
CA GLU A 285 -15.58 -10.66 8.76
C GLU A 285 -15.41 -11.99 8.00
N ASP A 286 -15.26 -11.94 6.67
CA ASP A 286 -15.15 -13.15 5.83
C ASP A 286 -13.71 -13.74 5.83
N GLY A 287 -12.74 -13.03 6.36
CA GLY A 287 -11.34 -13.39 6.27
C GLY A 287 -10.81 -13.40 4.84
N LEU A 288 -9.61 -13.96 4.64
CA LEU A 288 -8.91 -13.94 3.35
C LEU A 288 -9.13 -15.21 2.50
N GLN A 289 -10.06 -16.10 2.88
CA GLN A 289 -10.34 -17.35 2.14
C GLN A 289 -10.58 -17.15 0.64
N PRO A 290 -11.30 -16.09 0.19
CA PRO A 290 -11.52 -15.87 -1.25
C PRO A 290 -10.23 -15.67 -2.07
N LEU A 291 -9.13 -15.18 -1.45
CA LEU A 291 -7.82 -15.11 -2.10
C LEU A 291 -7.20 -16.50 -2.28
N PHE A 292 -7.33 -17.36 -1.27
CA PHE A 292 -6.78 -18.71 -1.30
C PHE A 292 -7.54 -19.60 -2.29
N ASP A 293 -8.85 -19.42 -2.42
CA ASP A 293 -9.70 -20.11 -3.41
C ASP A 293 -9.33 -19.76 -4.86
N GLN A 294 -8.65 -18.65 -5.10
CA GLN A 294 -8.09 -18.33 -6.41
C GLN A 294 -6.71 -18.97 -6.66
N GLY A 295 -6.17 -19.69 -5.69
CA GLY A 295 -4.86 -20.33 -5.77
C GLY A 295 -3.72 -19.48 -5.21
N MET A 296 -3.99 -18.42 -4.47
CA MET A 296 -3.02 -17.84 -3.55
C MET A 296 -2.81 -18.86 -2.43
N PRO A 297 -1.59 -19.33 -2.19
CA PRO A 297 -1.40 -20.35 -1.19
C PRO A 297 -1.71 -19.79 0.20
N PRO A 298 -2.48 -20.53 1.03
CA PRO A 298 -2.75 -20.13 2.39
C PRO A 298 -1.46 -20.11 3.23
N GLY A 299 -1.52 -19.45 4.36
CA GLY A 299 -0.54 -19.60 5.43
C GLY A 299 -0.48 -21.04 5.98
N PRO A 300 0.46 -21.32 6.84
CA PRO A 300 0.59 -22.63 7.46
C PRO A 300 -0.62 -22.96 8.34
#